data_79c31d2d7e282521e60c09273e038d0f
#
_entry.id   79c31d2d7e282521e60c09273e038d0f
#
_cell.length_a   1.000
_cell.length_b   1.000
_cell.length_c   1.000
_cell.angle_alpha   90.00
_cell.angle_beta   90.00
_cell.angle_gamma   90.00
#
_symmetry.space_group_name_H-M   'P 1'
#
loop_
_entity.id
_entity.type
_entity.pdbx_description
1 polymer ?
#
loop_
_entity_poly.entity_id
_entity_poly.type
_entity_poly.pdbx_seq_one_letter_code
_entity_poly.pdbx_strand_id
1 'polypeptide(L)'
;MNVFRGLISIVAVVLSAEAGAAVLETVKVPSAAMGREIYVTVMLPDAYGRNPDVRYPVVYMLHGAGDNHTTFADEVGRKGVDEGGFIGVCPDGAGKSWWYDSPVNPKRKFETFVAKELVAWVDSRYRTRANKEGRAITGGSMGGHGACWLGFRHQGTFGAIGNIYGGVDVRRHKNSWKVWGLLDCLGDYEANKDVWTRHMCVTEAAKLRNGDVNLLTVVGTGDFFLEDNRQLHRILTENKVAHLHLEIRGEDDRRSCHTHPFRKKAAAIVFRYFRNYFTTGRAGLE
;
A
#
# COMPACT_ATOMS: atom_id res chain seq x y z
N MET A 1 3.70 -43.98 -8.43
CA MET A 1 4.27 -42.66 -8.12
C MET A 1 3.87 -41.71 -9.25
N ASN A 2 2.66 -41.12 -9.17
CA ASN A 2 2.14 -40.22 -10.20
C ASN A 2 2.36 -38.80 -9.78
N VAL A 3 3.25 -38.11 -10.47
CA VAL A 3 3.51 -36.66 -10.29
C VAL A 3 2.43 -35.91 -11.07
N PHE A 4 1.45 -35.36 -10.36
CA PHE A 4 0.49 -34.40 -10.94
C PHE A 4 1.23 -33.08 -11.29
N ARG A 5 1.56 -32.92 -12.56
CA ARG A 5 1.92 -31.62 -13.13
C ARG A 5 0.64 -30.82 -13.34
N GLY A 6 0.29 -29.96 -12.39
CA GLY A 6 -0.77 -28.97 -12.56
C GLY A 6 -0.39 -27.97 -13.64
N LEU A 7 -1.10 -27.98 -14.77
CA LEU A 7 -1.06 -26.93 -15.78
C LEU A 7 -1.65 -25.65 -15.17
N ILE A 8 -0.82 -24.64 -14.95
CA ILE A 8 -1.25 -23.29 -14.58
C ILE A 8 -1.71 -22.61 -15.86
N SER A 9 -3.03 -22.45 -16.03
CA SER A 9 -3.60 -21.66 -17.11
C SER A 9 -3.35 -20.17 -16.84
N ILE A 10 -2.40 -19.60 -17.56
CA ILE A 10 -2.17 -18.15 -17.57
C ILE A 10 -3.15 -17.56 -18.59
N VAL A 11 -4.20 -16.89 -18.13
CA VAL A 11 -5.00 -16.00 -18.97
C VAL A 11 -4.32 -14.62 -18.94
N ALA A 12 -3.34 -14.44 -19.80
CA ALA A 12 -2.78 -13.12 -20.06
C ALA A 12 -3.71 -12.38 -21.05
N VAL A 13 -4.49 -11.44 -20.58
CA VAL A 13 -5.13 -10.45 -21.46
C VAL A 13 -4.09 -9.38 -21.75
N VAL A 14 -3.41 -9.53 -22.87
CA VAL A 14 -2.51 -8.49 -23.40
C VAL A 14 -3.40 -7.40 -24.01
N LEU A 15 -3.62 -6.31 -23.28
CA LEU A 15 -4.16 -5.09 -23.88
C LEU A 15 -3.01 -4.36 -24.59
N SER A 16 -3.21 -4.03 -25.86
CA SER A 16 -2.28 -3.30 -26.72
C SER A 16 -1.76 -2.03 -26.03
N ALA A 17 -0.45 -1.98 -25.79
CA ALA A 17 0.22 -0.79 -25.27
C ALA A 17 0.30 0.26 -26.38
N GLU A 18 -0.25 1.44 -26.15
CA GLU A 18 0.20 2.64 -26.83
C GLU A 18 1.68 2.88 -26.49
N ALA A 19 2.51 3.18 -27.48
CA ALA A 19 3.94 3.39 -27.26
C ALA A 19 4.16 4.51 -26.24
N GLY A 20 4.82 4.19 -25.11
CA GLY A 20 5.12 5.16 -24.04
C GLY A 20 4.21 5.08 -22.80
N ALA A 21 3.45 4.00 -22.61
CA ALA A 21 2.64 3.78 -21.39
C ALA A 21 2.96 2.45 -20.71
N ALA A 22 2.97 2.44 -19.37
CA ALA A 22 3.16 1.24 -18.57
C ALA A 22 2.24 0.09 -19.02
N VAL A 23 2.80 -1.10 -19.21
CA VAL A 23 2.04 -2.30 -19.56
C VAL A 23 1.29 -2.80 -18.32
N LEU A 24 -0.01 -3.04 -18.49
CA LEU A 24 -0.89 -3.54 -17.45
C LEU A 24 -1.15 -5.04 -17.65
N GLU A 25 -1.02 -5.80 -16.61
CA GLU A 25 -1.50 -7.17 -16.56
C GLU A 25 -2.26 -7.45 -15.26
N THR A 26 -3.35 -8.20 -15.36
CA THR A 26 -4.09 -8.70 -14.18
C THR A 26 -3.84 -10.18 -14.04
N VAL A 27 -3.34 -10.56 -12.89
CA VAL A 27 -2.97 -11.94 -12.55
C VAL A 27 -3.73 -12.42 -11.31
N LYS A 28 -3.80 -13.73 -11.15
CA LYS A 28 -4.27 -14.38 -9.93
C LYS A 28 -3.09 -14.95 -9.18
N VAL A 29 -2.90 -14.47 -7.96
CA VAL A 29 -1.81 -14.90 -7.08
C VAL A 29 -2.36 -15.83 -6.01
N PRO A 30 -1.86 -17.06 -5.89
CA PRO A 30 -2.31 -17.98 -4.86
C PRO A 30 -1.87 -17.49 -3.48
N SER A 31 -2.80 -17.52 -2.52
CA SER A 31 -2.52 -17.32 -1.11
C SER A 31 -2.73 -18.62 -0.34
N ALA A 32 -1.66 -19.22 0.14
CA ALA A 32 -1.72 -20.41 0.98
C ALA A 32 -2.37 -20.08 2.33
N ALA A 33 -2.09 -18.89 2.88
CA ALA A 33 -2.65 -18.43 4.15
C ALA A 33 -4.17 -18.26 4.12
N MET A 34 -4.76 -17.97 2.93
CA MET A 34 -6.20 -17.79 2.75
C MET A 34 -6.87 -18.94 1.97
N GLY A 35 -6.09 -19.88 1.42
CA GLY A 35 -6.60 -21.01 0.63
C GLY A 35 -7.34 -20.60 -0.64
N ARG A 36 -6.97 -19.47 -1.25
CA ARG A 36 -7.63 -18.92 -2.46
C ARG A 36 -6.67 -18.09 -3.30
N GLU A 37 -7.07 -17.80 -4.54
CA GLU A 37 -6.36 -16.84 -5.39
C GLU A 37 -6.87 -15.42 -5.15
N ILE A 38 -5.96 -14.45 -5.23
CA ILE A 38 -6.21 -13.02 -5.09
C ILE A 38 -5.87 -12.34 -6.42
N TYR A 39 -6.76 -11.49 -6.92
CA TYR A 39 -6.48 -10.66 -8.09
C TYR A 39 -5.42 -9.61 -7.75
N VAL A 40 -4.48 -9.43 -8.67
CA VAL A 40 -3.42 -8.43 -8.57
C VAL A 40 -3.24 -7.79 -9.94
N THR A 41 -3.27 -6.46 -10.01
CA THR A 41 -2.84 -5.73 -11.20
C THR A 41 -1.38 -5.38 -11.06
N VAL A 42 -0.58 -5.76 -12.06
CA VAL A 42 0.83 -5.41 -12.15
C VAL A 42 1.01 -4.40 -13.28
N MET A 43 1.76 -3.35 -13.00
CA MET A 43 2.13 -2.31 -13.96
C MET A 43 3.64 -2.38 -14.20
N LEU A 44 4.05 -2.68 -15.42
CA LEU A 44 5.45 -2.73 -15.82
C LEU A 44 5.81 -1.41 -16.52
N PRO A 45 6.90 -0.72 -16.14
CA PRO A 45 7.31 0.49 -16.83
C PRO A 45 7.68 0.16 -18.29
N ASP A 46 7.47 1.11 -19.20
CA ASP A 46 7.75 0.96 -20.63
C ASP A 46 9.20 0.47 -20.91
N ALA A 47 10.16 0.92 -20.10
CA ALA A 47 11.55 0.45 -20.17
C ALA A 47 11.73 -1.03 -19.83
N TYR A 48 10.75 -1.68 -19.18
CA TYR A 48 10.89 -3.08 -18.75
C TYR A 48 11.10 -4.05 -19.91
N GLY A 49 10.36 -3.88 -21.01
CA GLY A 49 10.49 -4.73 -22.20
C GLY A 49 11.79 -4.48 -22.99
N ARG A 50 12.40 -3.28 -22.86
CA ARG A 50 13.57 -2.87 -23.64
C ARG A 50 14.91 -3.27 -23.00
N ASN A 51 14.96 -3.48 -21.70
CA ASN A 51 16.20 -3.74 -20.94
C ASN A 51 16.10 -5.04 -20.16
N PRO A 52 16.41 -6.20 -20.76
CA PRO A 52 16.20 -7.51 -20.13
C PRO A 52 17.09 -7.76 -18.90
N ASP A 53 18.23 -7.10 -18.79
CA ASP A 53 19.19 -7.29 -17.70
C ASP A 53 18.94 -6.35 -16.50
N VAL A 54 18.05 -5.36 -16.65
CA VAL A 54 17.77 -4.40 -15.59
C VAL A 54 16.77 -4.96 -14.59
N ARG A 55 17.09 -4.80 -13.31
CA ARG A 55 16.18 -5.09 -12.19
C ARG A 55 15.56 -3.80 -11.66
N TYR A 56 14.27 -3.84 -11.44
CA TYR A 56 13.43 -2.70 -11.10
C TYR A 56 13.05 -2.71 -9.62
N PRO A 57 12.98 -1.56 -8.96
CA PRO A 57 12.30 -1.46 -7.67
C PRO A 57 10.81 -1.75 -7.82
N VAL A 58 10.13 -2.05 -6.71
CA VAL A 58 8.71 -2.41 -6.68
C VAL A 58 7.95 -1.52 -5.70
N VAL A 59 6.80 -1.00 -6.13
CA VAL A 59 5.87 -0.25 -5.28
C VAL A 59 4.57 -1.04 -5.14
N TYR A 60 4.26 -1.46 -3.93
CA TYR A 60 2.99 -2.09 -3.57
C TYR A 60 1.96 -1.00 -3.27
N MET A 61 0.82 -0.99 -3.99
CA MET A 61 -0.18 0.08 -3.98
C MET A 61 -1.51 -0.45 -3.48
N LEU A 62 -1.88 -0.08 -2.27
CA LEU A 62 -3.03 -0.60 -1.55
C LEU A 62 -4.26 0.29 -1.73
N HIS A 63 -5.37 -0.29 -2.19
CA HIS A 63 -6.62 0.43 -2.41
C HIS A 63 -7.36 0.80 -1.11
N GLY A 64 -8.28 1.76 -1.18
CA GLY A 64 -9.16 2.20 -0.10
C GLY A 64 -10.34 1.26 0.14
N ALA A 65 -11.13 1.54 1.20
CA ALA A 65 -12.31 0.76 1.52
C ALA A 65 -13.38 0.90 0.42
N GLY A 66 -13.83 -0.24 -0.11
CA GLY A 66 -14.80 -0.31 -1.21
C GLY A 66 -14.19 -0.34 -2.62
N ASP A 67 -12.90 -0.11 -2.74
CA ASP A 67 -12.12 -0.18 -3.98
C ASP A 67 -11.59 -1.61 -4.26
N ASN A 68 -10.73 -1.77 -5.26
CA ASN A 68 -10.15 -3.03 -5.69
C ASN A 68 -8.73 -2.86 -6.30
N HIS A 69 -8.16 -3.93 -6.84
CA HIS A 69 -6.82 -3.96 -7.44
C HIS A 69 -6.60 -3.01 -8.63
N THR A 70 -7.65 -2.43 -9.23
CA THR A 70 -7.50 -1.52 -10.38
C THR A 70 -7.39 -0.05 -9.98
N THR A 71 -7.60 0.29 -8.72
CA THR A 71 -7.70 1.67 -8.23
C THR A 71 -6.48 2.54 -8.55
N PHE A 72 -5.27 1.99 -8.47
CA PHE A 72 -4.03 2.68 -8.83
C PHE A 72 -3.57 2.42 -10.27
N ALA A 73 -4.29 1.60 -11.03
CA ALA A 73 -4.00 1.35 -12.45
C ALA A 73 -4.56 2.45 -13.39
N ASP A 74 -4.83 3.62 -12.85
CA ASP A 74 -5.27 4.81 -13.58
C ASP A 74 -4.07 5.53 -14.26
N GLU A 75 -4.37 6.62 -14.97
CA GLU A 75 -3.37 7.43 -15.66
C GLU A 75 -2.23 7.88 -14.74
N VAL A 76 -2.54 8.34 -13.51
CA VAL A 76 -1.53 8.83 -12.56
C VAL A 76 -0.65 7.68 -12.05
N GLY A 77 -1.24 6.51 -11.80
CA GLY A 77 -0.47 5.33 -11.40
C GLY A 77 0.46 4.85 -12.51
N ARG A 78 -0.05 4.75 -13.74
CA ARG A 78 0.75 4.35 -14.91
C ARG A 78 1.89 5.32 -15.19
N LYS A 79 1.59 6.63 -15.20
CA LYS A 79 2.61 7.67 -15.34
C LYS A 79 3.65 7.62 -14.24
N GLY A 80 3.21 7.41 -12.97
CA GLY A 80 4.12 7.28 -11.84
C GLY A 80 5.06 6.09 -11.93
N VAL A 81 4.57 4.95 -12.46
CA VAL A 81 5.37 3.74 -12.76
C VAL A 81 6.44 4.03 -13.82
N ASP A 82 6.06 4.68 -14.93
CA ASP A 82 6.99 5.00 -16.00
C ASP A 82 8.04 6.02 -15.58
N GLU A 83 7.62 7.16 -15.03
CA GLU A 83 8.53 8.24 -14.58
C GLU A 83 9.40 7.83 -13.39
N GLY A 84 8.88 6.95 -12.56
CA GLY A 84 9.58 6.43 -11.38
C GLY A 84 10.51 5.26 -11.69
N GLY A 85 10.36 4.62 -12.84
CA GLY A 85 11.16 3.46 -13.24
C GLY A 85 11.02 2.28 -12.30
N PHE A 86 9.80 2.02 -11.79
CA PHE A 86 9.52 0.91 -10.88
C PHE A 86 8.34 0.05 -11.35
N ILE A 87 8.24 -1.16 -10.85
CA ILE A 87 7.09 -2.04 -11.05
C ILE A 87 6.01 -1.64 -10.03
N GLY A 88 4.77 -1.39 -10.50
CA GLY A 88 3.61 -1.19 -9.64
C GLY A 88 2.87 -2.49 -9.38
N VAL A 89 2.52 -2.79 -8.13
CA VAL A 89 1.80 -4.02 -7.73
C VAL A 89 0.59 -3.64 -6.90
N CYS A 90 -0.61 -3.90 -7.42
CA CYS A 90 -1.88 -3.50 -6.83
C CYS A 90 -2.71 -4.74 -6.47
N PRO A 91 -2.62 -5.26 -5.23
CA PRO A 91 -3.41 -6.41 -4.80
C PRO A 91 -4.87 -6.02 -4.51
N ASP A 92 -5.78 -7.00 -4.63
CA ASP A 92 -7.15 -6.90 -4.13
C ASP A 92 -7.20 -7.20 -2.63
N GLY A 93 -7.76 -6.29 -1.86
CA GLY A 93 -7.94 -6.41 -0.41
C GLY A 93 -9.36 -6.82 -0.02
N ALA A 94 -10.12 -7.47 -0.92
CA ALA A 94 -11.52 -7.87 -0.70
C ALA A 94 -12.40 -6.72 -0.19
N GLY A 95 -12.22 -5.57 -0.79
CA GLY A 95 -12.98 -4.36 -0.53
C GLY A 95 -12.69 -3.67 0.81
N LYS A 96 -12.72 -4.39 1.93
CA LYS A 96 -12.64 -3.79 3.29
C LYS A 96 -11.82 -4.65 4.26
N SER A 97 -10.63 -5.10 3.86
CA SER A 97 -9.77 -5.94 4.72
C SER A 97 -8.99 -5.16 5.77
N TRP A 98 -8.81 -3.87 5.59
CA TRP A 98 -7.87 -3.03 6.35
C TRP A 98 -6.43 -3.57 6.34
N TRP A 99 -6.18 -4.52 5.44
CA TRP A 99 -4.88 -5.15 5.21
C TRP A 99 -4.34 -5.92 6.43
N TYR A 100 -5.26 -6.31 7.35
CA TYR A 100 -4.94 -7.10 8.54
C TYR A 100 -4.86 -8.60 8.25
N ASP A 101 -4.10 -9.29 9.08
CA ASP A 101 -4.40 -10.66 9.45
C ASP A 101 -5.46 -10.59 10.55
N SER A 102 -6.72 -10.78 10.17
CA SER A 102 -7.83 -10.60 11.11
C SER A 102 -7.72 -11.56 12.30
N PRO A 103 -7.78 -11.06 13.53
CA PRO A 103 -7.76 -11.90 14.74
C PRO A 103 -9.07 -12.65 14.96
N VAL A 104 -10.17 -12.23 14.30
CA VAL A 104 -11.50 -12.83 14.46
C VAL A 104 -11.96 -13.61 13.23
N ASN A 105 -11.29 -13.48 12.09
CA ASN A 105 -11.61 -14.21 10.88
C ASN A 105 -10.35 -14.83 10.25
N PRO A 106 -10.11 -16.14 10.47
CA PRO A 106 -8.89 -16.81 10.01
C PRO A 106 -8.74 -16.87 8.47
N LYS A 107 -9.83 -16.63 7.71
CA LYS A 107 -9.79 -16.57 6.24
C LYS A 107 -9.36 -15.20 5.69
N ARG A 108 -9.06 -14.23 6.53
CA ARG A 108 -8.62 -12.87 6.17
C ARG A 108 -7.18 -12.65 6.65
N LYS A 109 -6.21 -13.09 5.85
CA LYS A 109 -4.76 -13.04 6.12
C LYS A 109 -4.05 -12.11 5.14
N PHE A 110 -4.52 -10.85 5.06
CA PHE A 110 -4.03 -9.89 4.07
C PHE A 110 -2.65 -9.30 4.41
N GLU A 111 -2.29 -9.22 5.70
CA GLU A 111 -0.93 -8.87 6.12
C GLU A 111 0.06 -9.94 5.65
N THR A 112 -0.20 -11.20 5.96
CA THR A 112 0.63 -12.33 5.50
C THR A 112 0.68 -12.38 3.97
N PHE A 113 -0.46 -12.21 3.31
CA PHE A 113 -0.50 -12.23 1.86
C PHE A 113 0.40 -11.14 1.25
N VAL A 114 0.22 -9.88 1.62
CA VAL A 114 0.94 -8.76 0.99
C VAL A 114 2.42 -8.76 1.36
N ALA A 115 2.75 -8.91 2.66
CA ALA A 115 4.12 -8.75 3.14
C ALA A 115 5.03 -9.97 2.91
N LYS A 116 4.46 -11.15 2.64
CA LYS A 116 5.20 -12.40 2.47
C LYS A 116 4.90 -13.08 1.14
N GLU A 117 3.65 -13.53 0.93
CA GLU A 117 3.31 -14.38 -0.22
C GLU A 117 3.40 -13.61 -1.53
N LEU A 118 2.80 -12.40 -1.59
CA LEU A 118 2.82 -11.56 -2.78
C LEU A 118 4.23 -11.06 -3.10
N VAL A 119 5.00 -10.65 -2.09
CA VAL A 119 6.40 -10.22 -2.29
C VAL A 119 7.22 -11.35 -2.90
N ALA A 120 7.16 -12.57 -2.34
CA ALA A 120 7.89 -13.72 -2.86
C ALA A 120 7.43 -14.09 -4.29
N TRP A 121 6.12 -14.03 -4.55
CA TRP A 121 5.56 -14.32 -5.86
C TRP A 121 6.03 -13.32 -6.91
N VAL A 122 5.99 -12.00 -6.61
CA VAL A 122 6.45 -10.93 -7.49
C VAL A 122 7.94 -11.07 -7.79
N ASP A 123 8.77 -11.32 -6.79
CA ASP A 123 10.22 -11.50 -6.97
C ASP A 123 10.56 -12.73 -7.83
N SER A 124 9.71 -13.78 -7.80
CA SER A 124 9.90 -14.98 -8.61
C SER A 124 9.49 -14.79 -10.08
N ARG A 125 8.65 -13.80 -10.39
CA ARG A 125 8.04 -13.60 -11.71
C ARG A 125 8.61 -12.45 -12.50
N TYR A 126 9.09 -11.41 -11.79
CA TYR A 126 9.55 -10.17 -12.39
C TYR A 126 11.01 -9.89 -12.02
N ARG A 127 11.67 -9.08 -12.84
CA ARG A 127 13.03 -8.62 -12.59
C ARG A 127 13.06 -7.53 -11.54
N THR A 128 12.91 -7.92 -10.28
CA THR A 128 12.85 -7.02 -9.13
C THR A 128 14.23 -6.80 -8.49
N ARG A 129 14.40 -5.65 -7.82
CA ARG A 129 15.42 -5.47 -6.80
C ARG A 129 14.90 -6.13 -5.52
N ALA A 130 15.18 -7.42 -5.34
CA ALA A 130 14.56 -8.29 -4.32
C ALA A 130 15.13 -8.07 -2.90
N ASN A 131 15.25 -6.81 -2.47
CA ASN A 131 15.72 -6.42 -1.14
C ASN A 131 14.83 -5.30 -0.58
N LYS A 132 15.01 -4.95 0.70
CA LYS A 132 14.26 -3.89 1.40
C LYS A 132 14.34 -2.55 0.65
N GLU A 133 15.54 -2.17 0.22
CA GLU A 133 15.82 -0.89 -0.45
C GLU A 133 15.16 -0.80 -1.83
N GLY A 134 14.88 -1.95 -2.44
CA GLY A 134 14.16 -2.06 -3.71
C GLY A 134 12.65 -2.08 -3.57
N ARG A 135 12.06 -1.98 -2.37
CA ARG A 135 10.60 -2.09 -2.18
C ARG A 135 10.03 -0.90 -1.42
N ALA A 136 8.92 -0.38 -1.93
CA ALA A 136 8.11 0.61 -1.24
C ALA A 136 6.65 0.16 -1.17
N ILE A 137 5.88 0.75 -0.25
CA ILE A 137 4.46 0.47 -0.07
C ILE A 137 3.69 1.77 0.10
N THR A 138 2.54 1.88 -0.55
CA THR A 138 1.66 3.05 -0.46
C THR A 138 0.20 2.66 -0.55
N GLY A 139 -0.67 3.60 -0.24
CA GLY A 139 -2.10 3.45 -0.45
C GLY A 139 -2.88 4.66 0.06
N GLY A 140 -4.17 4.70 -0.29
CA GLY A 140 -5.08 5.76 0.14
C GLY A 140 -6.12 5.23 1.14
N SER A 141 -6.50 6.04 2.15
CA SER A 141 -7.55 5.68 3.11
C SER A 141 -7.22 4.39 3.88
N MET A 142 -8.05 3.35 3.74
CA MET A 142 -7.73 2.01 4.22
C MET A 142 -6.37 1.51 3.69
N GLY A 143 -6.01 1.84 2.45
CA GLY A 143 -4.70 1.51 1.87
C GLY A 143 -3.55 2.29 2.51
N GLY A 144 -3.76 3.55 2.88
CA GLY A 144 -2.79 4.36 3.64
C GLY A 144 -2.55 3.80 5.04
N HIS A 145 -3.62 3.35 5.69
CA HIS A 145 -3.52 2.54 6.91
C HIS A 145 -2.67 1.29 6.66
N GLY A 146 -3.02 0.50 5.62
CA GLY A 146 -2.29 -0.72 5.27
C GLY A 146 -0.81 -0.47 4.98
N ALA A 147 -0.48 0.62 4.30
CA ALA A 147 0.91 0.99 4.03
C ALA A 147 1.70 1.26 5.32
N CYS A 148 1.12 2.02 6.27
CA CYS A 148 1.71 2.23 7.59
C CYS A 148 1.77 0.93 8.40
N TRP A 149 0.66 0.18 8.47
CA TRP A 149 0.56 -1.06 9.23
C TRP A 149 1.62 -2.08 8.79
N LEU A 150 1.67 -2.37 7.49
CA LEU A 150 2.61 -3.33 6.94
C LEU A 150 4.06 -2.81 6.98
N GLY A 151 4.28 -1.53 6.66
CA GLY A 151 5.61 -0.94 6.67
C GLY A 151 6.24 -0.88 8.07
N PHE A 152 5.46 -0.56 9.11
CA PHE A 152 5.96 -0.51 10.49
C PHE A 152 6.25 -1.91 11.05
N ARG A 153 5.48 -2.91 10.68
CA ARG A 153 5.62 -4.28 11.18
C ARG A 153 6.58 -5.16 10.37
N HIS A 154 6.81 -4.81 9.11
CA HIS A 154 7.68 -5.57 8.19
C HIS A 154 8.86 -4.71 7.70
N GLN A 155 9.60 -4.12 8.62
CA GLN A 155 10.71 -3.21 8.37
C GLN A 155 11.85 -3.84 7.53
N GLY A 156 11.97 -5.17 7.54
CA GLY A 156 12.90 -5.91 6.68
C GLY A 156 12.41 -6.11 5.25
N THR A 157 11.14 -5.80 4.95
CA THR A 157 10.52 -6.02 3.63
C THR A 157 10.41 -4.73 2.83
N PHE A 158 9.93 -3.64 3.44
CA PHE A 158 9.67 -2.36 2.77
C PHE A 158 10.65 -1.30 3.27
N GLY A 159 11.36 -0.65 2.35
CA GLY A 159 12.34 0.40 2.65
C GLY A 159 11.73 1.80 2.69
N ALA A 160 10.60 2.03 2.00
CA ALA A 160 9.91 3.32 2.02
C ALA A 160 8.38 3.15 2.09
N ILE A 161 7.71 4.08 2.76
CA ILE A 161 6.27 4.08 3.03
C ILE A 161 5.66 5.39 2.56
N GLY A 162 4.58 5.32 1.78
CA GLY A 162 3.77 6.46 1.36
C GLY A 162 2.36 6.35 1.94
N ASN A 163 2.02 7.13 2.94
CA ASN A 163 0.69 7.18 3.52
C ASN A 163 -0.12 8.31 2.89
N ILE A 164 -1.18 7.99 2.16
CA ILE A 164 -2.12 8.97 1.60
C ILE A 164 -3.39 8.95 2.45
N TYR A 165 -3.59 9.98 3.26
CA TYR A 165 -4.75 10.16 4.16
C TYR A 165 -5.23 8.85 4.83
N GLY A 166 -4.31 8.04 5.34
CA GLY A 166 -4.65 6.76 5.98
C GLY A 166 -5.43 6.89 7.28
N GLY A 167 -6.35 5.96 7.52
CA GLY A 167 -7.03 5.83 8.80
C GLY A 167 -6.12 5.19 9.86
N VAL A 168 -5.11 5.91 10.31
CA VAL A 168 -4.03 5.37 11.17
C VAL A 168 -4.43 5.14 12.64
N ASP A 169 -5.56 5.78 13.07
CA ASP A 169 -6.25 5.49 14.33
C ASP A 169 -7.76 5.62 14.15
N VAL A 170 -8.43 4.54 13.78
CA VAL A 170 -9.87 4.55 13.49
C VAL A 170 -10.76 4.45 14.72
N ARG A 171 -10.22 4.38 15.94
CA ARG A 171 -10.99 4.17 17.17
C ARG A 171 -11.94 5.33 17.48
N ARG A 172 -11.63 6.55 17.05
CA ARG A 172 -12.48 7.73 17.25
C ARG A 172 -13.66 7.83 16.26
N HIS A 173 -13.69 6.99 15.21
CA HIS A 173 -14.69 7.03 14.14
C HIS A 173 -15.81 5.99 14.32
N LYS A 174 -16.36 5.88 15.54
CA LYS A 174 -17.32 4.83 15.95
C LYS A 174 -18.49 4.65 14.99
N ASN A 175 -19.06 5.75 14.49
CA ASN A 175 -20.22 5.72 13.60
C ASN A 175 -19.91 5.09 12.22
N SER A 176 -18.65 4.96 11.86
CA SER A 176 -18.20 4.45 10.56
C SER A 176 -17.68 3.01 10.60
N TRP A 177 -17.45 2.44 11.77
CA TRP A 177 -16.83 1.12 11.91
C TRP A 177 -17.54 0.02 11.12
N LYS A 178 -18.88 -0.04 11.18
CA LYS A 178 -19.69 -1.02 10.45
C LYS A 178 -19.58 -0.80 8.94
N VAL A 179 -19.75 0.43 8.49
CA VAL A 179 -19.70 0.78 7.05
C VAL A 179 -18.31 0.52 6.48
N TRP A 180 -17.26 0.75 7.27
CA TRP A 180 -15.88 0.51 6.86
C TRP A 180 -15.44 -0.96 7.00
N GLY A 181 -16.29 -1.85 7.55
CA GLY A 181 -15.98 -3.27 7.71
C GLY A 181 -14.99 -3.60 8.82
N LEU A 182 -14.76 -2.67 9.75
CA LEU A 182 -13.83 -2.86 10.86
C LEU A 182 -14.31 -3.92 11.86
N LEU A 183 -15.63 -4.01 12.07
CA LEU A 183 -16.21 -5.04 12.94
C LEU A 183 -15.94 -6.45 12.40
N ASP A 184 -15.94 -6.63 11.07
CA ASP A 184 -15.61 -7.91 10.42
C ASP A 184 -14.11 -8.24 10.49
N CYS A 185 -13.27 -7.21 10.69
CA CYS A 185 -11.83 -7.36 10.78
C CYS A 185 -11.34 -7.58 12.22
N LEU A 186 -11.89 -6.82 13.18
CA LEU A 186 -11.37 -6.74 14.55
C LEU A 186 -12.38 -7.23 15.60
N GLY A 187 -13.61 -7.55 15.18
CA GLY A 187 -14.71 -7.93 16.09
C GLY A 187 -15.36 -6.73 16.78
N ASP A 188 -16.30 -7.02 17.68
CA ASP A 188 -16.96 -6.00 18.49
C ASP A 188 -15.93 -5.23 19.34
N TYR A 189 -16.06 -3.89 19.37
CA TYR A 189 -15.07 -3.04 20.05
C TYR A 189 -15.08 -3.22 21.57
N GLU A 190 -16.27 -3.29 22.19
CA GLU A 190 -16.36 -3.35 23.65
C GLU A 190 -15.79 -4.69 24.18
N ALA A 191 -15.98 -5.77 23.41
CA ALA A 191 -15.44 -7.09 23.72
C ALA A 191 -13.94 -7.23 23.38
N ASN A 192 -13.40 -6.37 22.50
CA ASN A 192 -12.05 -6.54 21.91
C ASN A 192 -11.20 -5.26 21.97
N LYS A 193 -11.35 -4.41 22.98
CA LYS A 193 -10.62 -3.11 23.08
C LYS A 193 -9.10 -3.24 22.91
N ASP A 194 -8.53 -4.26 23.51
CA ASP A 194 -7.09 -4.53 23.42
C ASP A 194 -6.67 -4.95 22.01
N VAL A 195 -7.51 -5.73 21.32
CA VAL A 195 -7.30 -6.11 19.91
C VAL A 195 -7.30 -4.87 19.05
N TRP A 196 -8.32 -4.02 19.19
CA TRP A 196 -8.41 -2.76 18.45
C TRP A 196 -7.18 -1.87 18.69
N THR A 197 -6.80 -1.70 19.97
CA THR A 197 -5.63 -0.87 20.32
C THR A 197 -4.35 -1.38 19.67
N ARG A 198 -4.10 -2.69 19.71
CA ARG A 198 -2.92 -3.30 19.10
C ARG A 198 -2.92 -3.27 17.56
N HIS A 199 -4.07 -3.06 16.91
CA HIS A 199 -4.20 -3.00 15.47
C HIS A 199 -4.24 -1.56 14.92
N MET A 200 -3.91 -0.54 15.71
CA MET A 200 -3.76 0.83 15.21
C MET A 200 -2.31 1.12 14.81
N CYS A 201 -2.14 1.83 13.68
CA CYS A 201 -0.80 2.24 13.23
C CYS A 201 -0.09 3.13 14.24
N VAL A 202 -0.83 3.98 14.96
CA VAL A 202 -0.27 4.84 16.02
C VAL A 202 0.34 4.03 17.17
N THR A 203 -0.20 2.84 17.47
CA THR A 203 0.37 1.94 18.48
C THR A 203 1.69 1.31 18.01
N GLU A 204 1.79 0.94 16.75
CA GLU A 204 3.04 0.46 16.17
C GLU A 204 4.06 1.59 16.03
N ALA A 205 3.62 2.79 15.61
CA ALA A 205 4.47 3.98 15.50
C ALA A 205 5.15 4.36 16.83
N ALA A 206 4.46 4.16 17.96
CA ALA A 206 5.02 4.43 19.29
C ALA A 206 6.23 3.53 19.65
N LYS A 207 6.46 2.45 18.93
CA LYS A 207 7.59 1.53 19.11
C LYS A 207 8.78 1.85 18.21
N LEU A 208 8.59 2.69 17.17
CA LEU A 208 9.59 2.99 16.17
C LEU A 208 10.73 3.87 16.73
N ARG A 209 11.92 3.66 16.19
CA ARG A 209 13.13 4.44 16.45
C ARG A 209 13.60 5.10 15.16
N ASN A 210 14.45 6.10 15.28
CA ASN A 210 15.03 6.77 14.12
C ASN A 210 15.81 5.79 13.24
N GLY A 211 15.50 5.80 11.93
CA GLY A 211 16.10 4.89 10.94
C GLY A 211 15.33 3.60 10.68
N ASP A 212 14.30 3.27 11.49
CA ASP A 212 13.48 2.08 11.28
C ASP A 212 12.67 2.17 9.97
N VAL A 213 12.19 3.37 9.63
CA VAL A 213 11.33 3.61 8.47
C VAL A 213 11.68 4.89 7.72
N ASN A 214 11.42 4.90 6.42
CA ASN A 214 11.36 6.11 5.60
C ASN A 214 9.88 6.36 5.27
N LEU A 215 9.27 7.36 5.88
CA LEU A 215 7.83 7.63 5.78
C LEU A 215 7.55 9.01 5.20
N LEU A 216 6.67 9.06 4.21
CA LEU A 216 5.96 10.26 3.78
C LEU A 216 4.47 10.10 4.06
N THR A 217 3.87 11.02 4.80
CA THR A 217 2.42 11.18 4.94
C THR A 217 1.95 12.38 4.13
N VAL A 218 0.89 12.20 3.33
CA VAL A 218 0.19 13.27 2.61
C VAL A 218 -1.29 13.21 3.01
N VAL A 219 -1.79 14.27 3.62
CA VAL A 219 -3.19 14.37 4.07
C VAL A 219 -3.79 15.72 3.68
N GLY A 220 -5.09 15.74 3.41
CA GLY A 220 -5.80 16.97 3.10
C GLY A 220 -6.21 17.74 4.34
N THR A 221 -6.13 19.08 4.30
CA THR A 221 -6.54 19.95 5.44
C THR A 221 -8.02 19.86 5.78
N GLY A 222 -8.87 19.34 4.87
CA GLY A 222 -10.29 19.05 5.10
C GLY A 222 -10.62 17.57 5.22
N ASP A 223 -9.63 16.69 5.33
CA ASP A 223 -9.82 15.24 5.45
C ASP A 223 -10.29 14.86 6.86
N PHE A 224 -11.22 13.92 6.95
CA PHE A 224 -11.71 13.44 8.25
C PHE A 224 -10.67 12.62 9.04
N PHE A 225 -9.60 12.13 8.40
CA PHE A 225 -8.45 11.50 9.05
C PHE A 225 -7.29 12.47 9.33
N LEU A 226 -7.48 13.79 9.15
CA LEU A 226 -6.42 14.77 9.39
C LEU A 226 -5.86 14.66 10.81
N GLU A 227 -6.72 14.65 11.83
CA GLU A 227 -6.27 14.59 13.23
C GLU A 227 -5.61 13.24 13.59
N ASP A 228 -6.02 12.16 12.94
CA ASP A 228 -5.36 10.86 13.13
C ASP A 228 -3.94 10.89 12.56
N ASN A 229 -3.74 11.50 11.39
CA ASN A 229 -2.43 11.67 10.78
C ASN A 229 -1.55 12.68 11.53
N ARG A 230 -2.12 13.74 12.10
CA ARG A 230 -1.41 14.65 13.01
C ARG A 230 -0.99 13.94 14.31
N GLN A 231 -1.81 13.03 14.83
CA GLN A 231 -1.44 12.20 15.97
C GLN A 231 -0.24 11.30 15.63
N LEU A 232 -0.25 10.65 14.47
CA LEU A 232 0.88 9.87 13.98
C LEU A 232 2.15 10.74 13.89
N HIS A 233 2.04 11.94 13.29
CA HIS A 233 3.14 12.89 13.19
C HIS A 233 3.71 13.28 14.56
N ARG A 234 2.85 13.61 15.55
CA ARG A 234 3.29 13.91 16.93
C ARG A 234 4.05 12.75 17.56
N ILE A 235 3.54 11.54 17.49
CA ILE A 235 4.20 10.34 18.06
C ILE A 235 5.58 10.13 17.46
N LEU A 236 5.69 10.21 16.13
CA LEU A 236 6.98 10.04 15.45
C LEU A 236 7.96 11.17 15.78
N THR A 237 7.48 12.40 15.93
CA THR A 237 8.29 13.55 16.33
C THR A 237 8.80 13.40 17.76
N GLU A 238 7.96 13.02 18.70
CA GLU A 238 8.31 12.76 20.10
C GLU A 238 9.35 11.63 20.22
N ASN A 239 9.22 10.59 19.41
CA ASN A 239 10.17 9.47 19.32
C ASN A 239 11.43 9.82 18.50
N LYS A 240 11.54 11.04 17.97
CA LYS A 240 12.65 11.50 17.10
C LYS A 240 12.83 10.64 15.85
N VAL A 241 11.78 10.06 15.32
CA VAL A 241 11.79 9.32 14.06
C VAL A 241 11.71 10.30 12.90
N ALA A 242 12.72 10.31 12.04
CA ALA A 242 12.73 11.15 10.84
C ALA A 242 11.63 10.71 9.87
N HIS A 243 10.76 11.64 9.48
CA HIS A 243 9.66 11.41 8.54
C HIS A 243 9.23 12.73 7.90
N LEU A 244 8.45 12.61 6.81
CA LEU A 244 7.82 13.76 6.15
C LEU A 244 6.31 13.74 6.40
N HIS A 245 5.74 14.89 6.76
CA HIS A 245 4.30 15.07 6.94
C HIS A 245 3.85 16.30 6.16
N LEU A 246 2.99 16.10 5.17
CA LEU A 246 2.47 17.15 4.30
C LEU A 246 0.96 17.28 4.47
N GLU A 247 0.52 18.47 4.87
CA GLU A 247 -0.87 18.87 4.85
C GLU A 247 -1.11 19.76 3.62
N ILE A 248 -1.95 19.31 2.69
CA ILE A 248 -2.22 20.04 1.46
C ILE A 248 -3.72 20.40 1.35
N ARG A 249 -4.02 21.55 0.77
CA ARG A 249 -5.41 21.95 0.53
C ARG A 249 -6.02 21.12 -0.59
N GLY A 250 -7.29 20.73 -0.41
CA GLY A 250 -8.14 20.25 -1.49
C GLY A 250 -8.48 21.37 -2.47
N GLU A 251 -9.08 21.02 -3.61
CA GLU A 251 -9.50 22.00 -4.62
C GLU A 251 -10.68 22.83 -4.15
N ASP A 252 -11.58 22.26 -3.30
CA ASP A 252 -12.70 22.94 -2.66
C ASP A 252 -12.52 22.94 -1.14
N ASP A 253 -12.70 24.07 -0.52
CA ASP A 253 -12.24 24.42 0.83
C ASP A 253 -12.61 23.51 2.01
N ARG A 254 -13.44 22.46 1.89
CA ARG A 254 -13.82 21.65 3.08
C ARG A 254 -14.24 20.20 2.88
N ARG A 255 -14.50 19.71 1.66
CA ARG A 255 -15.07 18.36 1.47
C ARG A 255 -14.36 17.49 0.45
N SER A 256 -13.38 18.00 -0.27
CA SER A 256 -12.77 17.34 -1.43
C SER A 256 -11.45 16.61 -1.12
N CYS A 257 -11.07 16.48 0.17
CA CYS A 257 -9.77 15.92 0.52
C CYS A 257 -9.74 14.40 0.65
N HIS A 258 -10.90 13.73 0.76
CA HIS A 258 -10.99 12.25 0.79
C HIS A 258 -11.65 11.73 -0.48
N THR A 259 -11.05 12.04 -1.62
CA THR A 259 -11.63 11.78 -2.95
C THR A 259 -10.59 11.21 -3.91
N HIS A 260 -11.05 10.60 -5.02
CA HIS A 260 -10.14 10.13 -6.05
C HIS A 260 -9.27 11.23 -6.69
N PRO A 261 -9.77 12.45 -7.00
CA PRO A 261 -8.91 13.55 -7.47
C PRO A 261 -7.80 13.89 -6.47
N PHE A 262 -8.12 14.02 -5.17
CA PHE A 262 -7.11 14.26 -4.15
C PHE A 262 -6.10 13.12 -4.05
N ARG A 263 -6.56 11.85 -4.11
CA ARG A 263 -5.68 10.67 -4.14
C ARG A 263 -4.69 10.76 -5.30
N LYS A 264 -5.14 11.13 -6.49
CA LYS A 264 -4.27 11.29 -7.67
C LYS A 264 -3.19 12.34 -7.43
N LYS A 265 -3.56 13.50 -6.89
CA LYS A 265 -2.61 14.57 -6.53
C LYS A 265 -1.59 14.10 -5.48
N ALA A 266 -2.04 13.46 -4.42
CA ALA A 266 -1.18 12.92 -3.37
C ALA A 266 -0.28 11.78 -3.87
N ALA A 267 -0.81 10.88 -4.72
CA ALA A 267 -0.05 9.78 -5.32
C ALA A 267 1.13 10.30 -6.17
N ALA A 268 0.95 11.35 -6.95
CA ALA A 268 2.03 11.96 -7.72
C ALA A 268 3.19 12.45 -6.81
N ILE A 269 2.86 13.01 -5.63
CA ILE A 269 3.86 13.42 -4.64
C ILE A 269 4.59 12.19 -4.08
N VAL A 270 3.84 11.15 -3.73
CA VAL A 270 4.39 9.90 -3.16
C VAL A 270 5.27 9.18 -4.20
N PHE A 271 4.89 9.14 -5.47
CA PHE A 271 5.71 8.50 -6.51
C PHE A 271 7.02 9.25 -6.77
N ARG A 272 7.00 10.59 -6.71
CA ARG A 272 8.23 11.39 -6.74
C ARG A 272 9.14 11.09 -5.54
N TYR A 273 8.57 10.98 -4.34
CA TYR A 273 9.30 10.58 -3.14
C TYR A 273 9.94 9.19 -3.30
N PHE A 274 9.22 8.21 -3.84
CA PHE A 274 9.78 6.87 -4.09
C PHE A 274 10.86 6.88 -5.17
N ARG A 275 10.68 7.62 -6.26
CA ARG A 275 11.70 7.78 -7.28
C ARG A 275 13.00 8.31 -6.67
N ASN A 276 12.92 9.35 -5.84
CA ASN A 276 14.08 9.90 -5.15
C ASN A 276 14.72 8.86 -4.22
N TYR A 277 13.91 8.17 -3.42
CA TYR A 277 14.39 7.10 -2.54
C TYR A 277 15.13 6.00 -3.30
N PHE A 278 14.58 5.49 -4.39
CA PHE A 278 15.19 4.42 -5.19
C PHE A 278 16.45 4.84 -5.94
N THR A 279 16.63 6.12 -6.19
CA THR A 279 17.79 6.69 -6.90
C THR A 279 18.91 7.06 -5.94
N THR A 280 18.58 7.65 -4.79
CA THR A 280 19.57 8.24 -3.86
C THR A 280 19.78 7.43 -2.59
N GLY A 281 18.87 6.50 -2.28
CA GLY A 281 18.79 5.80 -0.99
C GLY A 281 18.29 6.70 0.16
N ARG A 282 17.89 7.94 -0.12
CA ARG A 282 17.47 8.92 0.90
C ARG A 282 15.99 9.27 0.75
N ALA A 283 15.32 9.38 1.89
CA ALA A 283 13.95 9.87 1.95
C ALA A 283 13.93 11.40 1.77
N GLY A 284 13.31 11.89 0.71
CA GLY A 284 13.20 13.34 0.41
C GLY A 284 12.28 13.62 -0.77
N LEU A 285 11.99 14.90 -0.98
CA LEU A 285 11.13 15.37 -2.10
C LEU A 285 11.92 16.23 -3.11
N GLU A 286 13.24 16.26 -3.00
CA GLU A 286 14.12 17.02 -3.89
C GLU A 286 14.15 16.49 -5.31
#